data_83c7c00dae43bbd823fcbf4bb49f0820
#
_entry.id   83c7c00dae43bbd823fcbf4bb49f0820
#
_cell.length_a   1.000
_cell.length_b   1.000
_cell.length_c   1.000
_cell.angle_alpha   90.00
_cell.angle_beta   90.00
_cell.angle_gamma   90.00
#
_symmetry.space_group_name_H-M   'P 1'
#
loop_
_entity.id
_entity.type
_entity.pdbx_description
1 polymer ?
#
loop_
_entity_poly.entity_id
_entity_poly.type
_entity_poly.pdbx_seq_one_letter_code
_entity_poly.pdbx_strand_id
1 'polypeptide(L)'
;MPGQSEISEKMRYILIDWLVEVHLKFKLLPETMSLAVNLVDRFLAKHSVSRDNLQLVGITSMFLAAKYEEIYPPECNDFVYISASAYTREQILAMEGTILNAVEFNLTVPTSLHFLRRFSKAAGSDYPTHTLCKYLLELALVDMRMNKHLPSITAAAAVYLARHSIGQPEWHSTLVHYTKYTEAEVLEVAQDLLQVLRDAQSSNHQAV
;
A
#
# COMPACT_ATOMS: atom_id res chain seq x y z
N MET A 1 11.91 10.74 4.57
CA MET A 1 10.60 11.28 5.04
C MET A 1 10.78 12.74 5.41
N PRO A 2 10.48 13.66 4.51
CA PRO A 2 10.61 15.08 4.81
C PRO A 2 9.67 15.46 5.96
N GLY A 3 10.18 16.28 6.91
CA GLY A 3 9.41 16.73 8.08
C GLY A 3 9.40 15.80 9.30
N GLN A 4 9.98 14.59 9.22
CA GLN A 4 10.09 13.67 10.35
C GLN A 4 11.49 13.72 10.97
N SER A 5 11.59 14.07 12.25
CA SER A 5 12.87 14.10 12.99
C SER A 5 13.21 12.77 13.67
N GLU A 6 12.18 11.98 14.03
CA GLU A 6 12.35 10.74 14.80
C GLU A 6 12.03 9.48 13.99
N ILE A 7 11.28 9.60 12.87
CA ILE A 7 10.83 8.48 12.06
C ILE A 7 11.70 8.32 10.82
N SER A 8 12.30 7.14 10.67
CA SER A 8 13.07 6.75 9.48
C SER A 8 12.24 5.91 8.50
N GLU A 9 12.72 5.81 7.24
CA GLU A 9 12.12 4.92 6.23
C GLU A 9 12.10 3.46 6.70
N LYS A 10 13.14 3.02 7.40
CA LYS A 10 13.20 1.67 7.99
C LYS A 10 12.11 1.45 9.04
N MET A 11 11.78 2.45 9.85
CA MET A 11 10.70 2.34 10.84
C MET A 11 9.33 2.27 10.17
N ARG A 12 9.12 3.05 9.09
CA ARG A 12 7.92 2.92 8.26
C ARG A 12 7.82 1.52 7.66
N TYR A 13 8.91 1.01 7.09
CA TYR A 13 8.96 -0.35 6.54
C TYR A 13 8.49 -1.38 7.58
N ILE A 14 9.08 -1.38 8.78
CA ILE A 14 8.71 -2.29 9.87
C ILE A 14 7.24 -2.13 10.28
N LEU A 15 6.73 -0.89 10.32
CA LEU A 15 5.31 -0.65 10.61
C LEU A 15 4.41 -1.28 9.55
N ILE A 16 4.70 -1.05 8.26
CA ILE A 16 3.86 -1.57 7.17
C ILE A 16 3.92 -3.10 7.12
N ASP A 17 5.09 -3.69 7.31
CA ASP A 17 5.28 -5.14 7.42
C ASP A 17 4.41 -5.73 8.54
N TRP A 18 4.42 -5.14 9.74
CA TRP A 18 3.53 -5.53 10.82
C TRP A 18 2.04 -5.32 10.49
N LEU A 19 1.67 -4.26 9.77
CA LEU A 19 0.29 -4.05 9.32
C LEU A 19 -0.16 -5.12 8.32
N VAL A 20 0.74 -5.70 7.52
CA VAL A 20 0.43 -6.86 6.67
C VAL A 20 0.03 -8.07 7.54
N GLU A 21 0.75 -8.34 8.63
CA GLU A 21 0.37 -9.41 9.57
C GLU A 21 -1.00 -9.17 10.20
N VAL A 22 -1.30 -7.92 10.61
CA VAL A 22 -2.61 -7.52 11.14
C VAL A 22 -3.71 -7.73 10.11
N HIS A 23 -3.47 -7.28 8.86
CA HIS A 23 -4.38 -7.46 7.72
C HIS A 23 -4.72 -8.94 7.48
N LEU A 24 -3.70 -9.81 7.47
CA LEU A 24 -3.88 -11.25 7.29
C LEU A 24 -4.65 -11.88 8.46
N LYS A 25 -4.34 -11.49 9.70
CA LYS A 25 -5.00 -12.01 10.91
C LYS A 25 -6.48 -11.67 10.95
N PHE A 26 -6.86 -10.47 10.58
CA PHE A 26 -8.26 -10.04 10.51
C PHE A 26 -8.94 -10.42 9.17
N LYS A 27 -8.21 -10.98 8.21
CA LYS A 27 -8.70 -11.35 6.87
C LYS A 27 -9.34 -10.16 6.14
N LEU A 28 -8.72 -9.00 6.24
CA LEU A 28 -9.19 -7.77 5.61
C LEU A 28 -9.00 -7.80 4.09
N LEU A 29 -9.71 -6.93 3.39
CA LEU A 29 -9.56 -6.76 1.95
C LEU A 29 -8.22 -6.12 1.59
N PRO A 30 -7.61 -6.46 0.44
CA PRO A 30 -6.40 -5.77 -0.04
C PRO A 30 -6.59 -4.26 -0.20
N GLU A 31 -7.81 -3.81 -0.48
CA GLU A 31 -8.21 -2.41 -0.54
C GLU A 31 -8.05 -1.73 0.82
N THR A 32 -8.44 -2.40 1.90
CA THR A 32 -8.28 -1.93 3.28
C THR A 32 -6.81 -1.69 3.60
N MET A 33 -5.92 -2.64 3.25
CA MET A 33 -4.48 -2.48 3.44
C MET A 33 -3.92 -1.30 2.65
N SER A 34 -4.30 -1.17 1.38
CA SER A 34 -3.85 -0.09 0.51
C SER A 34 -4.29 1.29 1.03
N LEU A 35 -5.53 1.40 1.52
CA LEU A 35 -6.04 2.63 2.13
C LEU A 35 -5.33 2.94 3.45
N ALA A 36 -5.10 1.94 4.31
CA ALA A 36 -4.40 2.11 5.57
C ALA A 36 -2.99 2.69 5.36
N VAL A 37 -2.21 2.14 4.42
CA VAL A 37 -0.88 2.67 4.08
C VAL A 37 -0.95 4.08 3.53
N ASN A 38 -1.92 4.37 2.66
CA ASN A 38 -2.13 5.73 2.15
C ASN A 38 -2.42 6.72 3.28
N LEU A 39 -3.23 6.36 4.26
CA LEU A 39 -3.53 7.20 5.42
C LEU A 39 -2.28 7.44 6.27
N VAL A 40 -1.48 6.40 6.54
CA VAL A 40 -0.20 6.52 7.26
C VAL A 40 0.72 7.52 6.54
N ASP A 41 0.93 7.34 5.24
CA ASP A 41 1.86 8.19 4.47
C ASP A 41 1.39 9.64 4.40
N ARG A 42 0.11 9.86 4.17
CA ARG A 42 -0.47 11.23 4.13
C ARG A 42 -0.41 11.91 5.48
N PHE A 43 -0.63 11.17 6.57
CA PHE A 43 -0.52 11.70 7.92
C PHE A 43 0.93 12.08 8.25
N LEU A 44 1.88 11.16 8.00
CA LEU A 44 3.30 11.39 8.23
C LEU A 44 3.89 12.50 7.33
N ALA A 45 3.29 12.78 6.18
CA ALA A 45 3.72 13.90 5.33
C ALA A 45 3.34 15.27 5.91
N LYS A 46 2.29 15.36 6.75
CA LYS A 46 1.77 16.60 7.31
C LYS A 46 2.13 16.82 8.79
N HIS A 47 2.33 15.74 9.55
CA HIS A 47 2.50 15.78 11.00
C HIS A 47 3.77 15.06 11.43
N SER A 48 4.57 15.70 12.30
CA SER A 48 5.69 15.05 12.97
C SER A 48 5.16 14.09 14.03
N VAL A 49 5.69 12.86 14.04
CA VAL A 49 5.27 11.78 14.93
C VAL A 49 6.46 11.26 15.71
N SER A 50 6.31 11.06 17.02
CA SER A 50 7.32 10.40 17.85
C SER A 50 7.34 8.87 17.56
N ARG A 51 8.46 8.23 17.89
CA ARG A 51 8.62 6.77 17.73
C ARG A 51 7.53 5.99 18.45
N ASP A 52 7.18 6.41 19.66
CA ASP A 52 6.18 5.75 20.51
C ASP A 52 4.77 5.80 19.92
N ASN A 53 4.47 6.82 19.11
CA ASN A 53 3.17 7.02 18.50
C ASN A 53 3.07 6.46 17.06
N LEU A 54 4.17 6.00 16.47
CA LEU A 54 4.16 5.52 15.09
C LEU A 54 3.23 4.31 14.91
N GLN A 55 3.28 3.35 15.84
CA GLN A 55 2.40 2.18 15.81
C GLN A 55 0.93 2.58 16.04
N LEU A 56 0.66 3.58 16.89
CA LEU A 56 -0.69 4.11 17.10
C LEU A 56 -1.24 4.72 15.80
N VAL A 57 -0.44 5.47 15.05
CA VAL A 57 -0.83 5.98 13.73
C VAL A 57 -1.15 4.83 12.78
N GLY A 58 -0.31 3.80 12.71
CA GLY A 58 -0.51 2.65 11.85
C GLY A 58 -1.80 1.89 12.17
N ILE A 59 -1.98 1.50 13.44
CA ILE A 59 -3.15 0.71 13.84
C ILE A 59 -4.45 1.49 13.69
N THR A 60 -4.43 2.79 13.98
CA THR A 60 -5.61 3.65 13.80
C THR A 60 -5.93 3.87 12.32
N SER A 61 -4.91 3.98 11.47
CA SER A 61 -5.11 4.04 10.01
C SER A 61 -5.75 2.77 9.48
N MET A 62 -5.35 1.59 9.98
CA MET A 62 -5.97 0.32 9.62
C MET A 62 -7.42 0.22 10.13
N PHE A 63 -7.69 0.67 11.35
CA PHE A 63 -9.05 0.75 11.89
C PHE A 63 -9.97 1.66 11.05
N LEU A 64 -9.50 2.84 10.66
CA LEU A 64 -10.21 3.75 9.77
C LEU A 64 -10.47 3.12 8.39
N ALA A 65 -9.44 2.53 7.80
CA ALA A 65 -9.55 1.87 6.50
C ALA A 65 -10.52 0.69 6.55
N ALA A 66 -10.50 -0.11 7.61
CA ALA A 66 -11.44 -1.21 7.80
C ALA A 66 -12.89 -0.72 7.89
N LYS A 67 -13.17 0.33 8.64
CA LYS A 67 -14.51 0.93 8.72
C LYS A 67 -15.00 1.47 7.37
N TYR A 68 -14.09 1.87 6.50
CA TYR A 68 -14.42 2.43 5.20
C TYR A 68 -14.66 1.36 4.12
N GLU A 69 -13.86 0.30 4.10
CA GLU A 69 -13.83 -0.69 3.02
C GLU A 69 -14.57 -2.00 3.36
N GLU A 70 -14.63 -2.40 4.64
CA GLU A 70 -15.17 -3.70 5.04
C GLU A 70 -16.69 -3.63 5.29
N ILE A 71 -17.40 -4.70 4.92
CA ILE A 71 -18.83 -4.85 5.25
C ILE A 71 -18.99 -5.08 6.77
N TYR A 72 -18.08 -5.87 7.36
CA TYR A 72 -18.05 -6.19 8.78
C TYR A 72 -16.67 -5.87 9.34
N PRO A 73 -16.38 -4.60 9.65
CA PRO A 73 -15.08 -4.22 10.17
C PRO A 73 -14.85 -4.77 11.59
N PRO A 74 -13.61 -5.11 11.97
CA PRO A 74 -13.27 -5.42 13.35
C PRO A 74 -13.59 -4.25 14.28
N GLU A 75 -13.92 -4.55 15.53
CA GLU A 75 -14.21 -3.54 16.55
C GLU A 75 -12.93 -2.86 17.05
N CYS A 76 -13.06 -1.66 17.62
CA CYS A 76 -11.91 -0.93 18.18
C CYS A 76 -11.14 -1.76 19.24
N ASN A 77 -11.84 -2.59 20.02
CA ASN A 77 -11.22 -3.47 21.01
C ASN A 77 -10.35 -4.57 20.39
N ASP A 78 -10.64 -5.01 19.17
CA ASP A 78 -9.79 -5.96 18.44
C ASP A 78 -8.44 -5.31 18.10
N PHE A 79 -8.46 -4.02 17.76
CA PHE A 79 -7.24 -3.25 17.48
C PHE A 79 -6.44 -2.94 18.75
N VAL A 80 -7.08 -2.77 19.91
CA VAL A 80 -6.41 -2.74 21.22
C VAL A 80 -5.73 -4.07 21.48
N TYR A 81 -6.43 -5.18 21.28
CA TYR A 81 -5.90 -6.52 21.52
C TYR A 81 -4.68 -6.85 20.62
N ILE A 82 -4.79 -6.57 19.31
CA ILE A 82 -3.71 -6.88 18.35
C ILE A 82 -2.44 -6.06 18.60
N SER A 83 -2.57 -4.87 19.20
CA SER A 83 -1.43 -4.04 19.63
C SER A 83 -0.83 -4.51 20.98
N ALA A 84 -1.23 -5.69 21.49
CA ALA A 84 -0.86 -6.20 22.82
C ALA A 84 -1.20 -5.21 23.96
N SER A 85 -2.30 -4.48 23.81
CA SER A 85 -2.76 -3.43 24.74
C SER A 85 -1.74 -2.29 24.95
N ALA A 86 -0.89 -2.06 23.94
CA ALA A 86 0.04 -0.92 23.96
C ALA A 86 -0.70 0.43 23.97
N TYR A 87 -1.94 0.44 23.45
CA TYR A 87 -2.78 1.64 23.39
C TYR A 87 -4.18 1.34 23.90
N THR A 88 -4.80 2.34 24.55
CA THR A 88 -6.18 2.23 24.99
C THR A 88 -7.16 2.53 23.86
N ARG A 89 -8.42 2.13 24.05
CA ARG A 89 -9.51 2.45 23.12
C ARG A 89 -9.64 3.96 22.91
N GLU A 90 -9.51 4.74 23.99
CA GLU A 90 -9.61 6.20 23.96
C GLU A 90 -8.47 6.83 23.12
N GLN A 91 -7.25 6.27 23.22
CA GLN A 91 -6.11 6.73 22.40
C GLN A 91 -6.33 6.47 20.92
N ILE A 92 -6.84 5.28 20.56
CA ILE A 92 -7.16 4.95 19.16
C ILE A 92 -8.23 5.88 18.62
N LEU A 93 -9.32 6.13 19.37
CA LEU A 93 -10.40 7.03 18.94
C LEU A 93 -9.96 8.51 18.86
N ALA A 94 -9.09 8.96 19.77
CA ALA A 94 -8.52 10.30 19.69
C ALA A 94 -7.61 10.46 18.45
N MET A 95 -6.77 9.46 18.17
CA MET A 95 -5.91 9.43 16.99
C MET A 95 -6.74 9.34 15.70
N GLU A 96 -7.85 8.63 15.70
CA GLU A 96 -8.78 8.56 14.57
C GLU A 96 -9.27 9.96 14.18
N GLY A 97 -9.76 10.74 15.14
CA GLY A 97 -10.17 12.13 14.90
C GLY A 97 -9.02 12.98 14.35
N THR A 98 -7.79 12.77 14.86
CA THR A 98 -6.60 13.49 14.42
C THR A 98 -6.24 13.14 12.96
N ILE A 99 -6.27 11.86 12.58
CA ILE A 99 -5.99 11.42 11.21
C ILE A 99 -7.08 11.94 10.26
N LEU A 100 -8.36 11.82 10.62
CA LEU A 100 -9.47 12.30 9.78
C LEU A 100 -9.34 13.80 9.48
N ASN A 101 -9.02 14.60 10.47
CA ASN A 101 -8.79 16.04 10.28
C ASN A 101 -7.56 16.30 9.39
N ALA A 102 -6.46 15.57 9.58
CA ALA A 102 -5.24 15.73 8.79
C ALA A 102 -5.45 15.40 7.30
N VAL A 103 -6.30 14.43 6.98
CA VAL A 103 -6.67 14.08 5.61
C VAL A 103 -7.91 14.80 5.09
N GLU A 104 -8.46 15.74 5.90
CA GLU A 104 -9.65 16.55 5.56
C GLU A 104 -10.88 15.68 5.23
N PHE A 105 -11.02 14.55 5.94
CA PHE A 105 -12.05 13.51 5.71
C PHE A 105 -12.06 12.94 4.28
N ASN A 106 -11.01 13.18 3.50
CA ASN A 106 -10.89 12.65 2.15
C ASN A 106 -10.28 11.25 2.19
N LEU A 107 -11.10 10.23 2.35
CA LEU A 107 -10.73 8.81 2.38
C LEU A 107 -10.79 8.15 1.00
N THR A 108 -11.61 8.68 0.09
CA THR A 108 -11.77 8.13 -1.26
C THR A 108 -10.57 8.48 -2.13
N VAL A 109 -9.61 7.58 -2.21
CA VAL A 109 -8.41 7.72 -3.05
C VAL A 109 -8.29 6.53 -4.00
N PRO A 110 -7.97 6.75 -5.29
CA PRO A 110 -7.73 5.66 -6.22
C PRO A 110 -6.41 4.97 -5.87
N THR A 111 -6.49 3.71 -5.45
CA THR A 111 -5.32 2.86 -5.15
C THR A 111 -4.79 2.19 -6.42
N SER A 112 -3.55 1.66 -6.37
CA SER A 112 -2.97 0.89 -7.48
C SER A 112 -3.82 -0.33 -7.83
N LEU A 113 -4.54 -0.94 -6.87
CA LEU A 113 -5.43 -2.07 -7.11
C LEU A 113 -6.63 -1.71 -8.00
N HIS A 114 -7.19 -0.50 -7.85
CA HIS A 114 -8.27 -0.03 -8.73
C HIS A 114 -7.82 0.03 -10.18
N PHE A 115 -6.62 0.59 -10.42
CA PHE A 115 -6.04 0.66 -11.76
C PHE A 115 -5.66 -0.73 -12.28
N LEU A 116 -5.11 -1.60 -11.44
CA LEU A 116 -4.73 -2.95 -11.82
C LEU A 116 -5.89 -3.73 -12.40
N ARG A 117 -7.09 -3.69 -11.81
CA ARG A 117 -8.27 -4.40 -12.31
C ARG A 117 -8.56 -4.05 -13.77
N ARG A 118 -8.48 -2.76 -14.11
CA ARG A 118 -8.69 -2.27 -15.47
C ARG A 118 -7.54 -2.66 -16.40
N PHE A 119 -6.32 -2.47 -15.97
CA PHE A 119 -5.13 -2.67 -16.80
C PHE A 119 -4.85 -4.15 -17.07
N SER A 120 -5.03 -4.99 -16.09
CA SER A 120 -4.92 -6.44 -16.21
C SER A 120 -5.96 -7.00 -17.21
N LYS A 121 -7.20 -6.48 -17.17
CA LYS A 121 -8.22 -6.84 -18.17
C LYS A 121 -7.85 -6.37 -19.58
N ALA A 122 -7.32 -5.15 -19.72
CA ALA A 122 -6.84 -4.61 -21.00
C ALA A 122 -5.63 -5.40 -21.54
N ALA A 123 -4.81 -5.93 -20.65
CA ALA A 123 -3.66 -6.79 -20.96
C ALA A 123 -4.04 -8.23 -21.35
N GLY A 124 -5.32 -8.64 -21.16
CA GLY A 124 -5.74 -10.02 -21.32
C GLY A 124 -5.06 -10.98 -20.32
N SER A 125 -4.68 -10.48 -19.13
CA SER A 125 -3.96 -11.28 -18.13
C SER A 125 -4.82 -12.44 -17.63
N ASP A 126 -4.24 -13.61 -17.56
CA ASP A 126 -4.80 -14.77 -16.87
C ASP A 126 -4.68 -14.61 -15.34
N TYR A 127 -5.23 -15.58 -14.60
CA TYR A 127 -5.23 -15.54 -13.14
C TYR A 127 -3.81 -15.52 -12.53
N PRO A 128 -2.85 -16.37 -12.96
CA PRO A 128 -1.47 -16.32 -12.46
C PRO A 128 -0.79 -14.98 -12.69
N THR A 129 -0.91 -14.42 -13.90
CA THR A 129 -0.34 -13.11 -14.25
C THR A 129 -0.95 -11.98 -13.42
N HIS A 130 -2.28 -11.99 -13.24
CA HIS A 130 -2.96 -11.03 -12.39
C HIS A 130 -2.50 -11.13 -10.92
N THR A 131 -2.30 -12.35 -10.41
CA THR A 131 -1.80 -12.59 -9.06
C THR A 131 -0.37 -12.07 -8.89
N LEU A 132 0.50 -12.27 -9.88
CA LEU A 132 1.84 -11.70 -9.88
C LEU A 132 1.80 -10.16 -9.84
N CYS A 133 0.91 -9.53 -10.61
CA CYS A 133 0.72 -8.07 -10.53
C CYS A 133 0.33 -7.63 -9.12
N LYS A 134 -0.58 -8.34 -8.45
CA LYS A 134 -0.97 -8.04 -7.07
C LYS A 134 0.21 -8.12 -6.11
N TYR A 135 0.98 -9.19 -6.18
CA TYR A 135 2.19 -9.35 -5.38
C TYR A 135 3.18 -8.20 -5.58
N LEU A 136 3.43 -7.79 -6.82
CA LEU A 136 4.29 -6.65 -7.13
C LEU A 136 3.75 -5.34 -6.51
N LEU A 137 2.44 -5.15 -6.49
CA LEU A 137 1.83 -3.98 -5.84
C LEU A 137 1.91 -4.04 -4.31
N GLU A 138 1.84 -5.22 -3.71
CA GLU A 138 2.04 -5.40 -2.27
C GLU A 138 3.48 -5.04 -1.86
N LEU A 139 4.48 -5.48 -2.64
CA LEU A 139 5.87 -5.06 -2.45
C LEU A 139 6.03 -3.53 -2.58
N ALA A 140 5.35 -2.93 -3.57
CA ALA A 140 5.39 -1.48 -3.77
C ALA A 140 4.82 -0.68 -2.59
N LEU A 141 3.83 -1.21 -1.85
CA LEU A 141 3.27 -0.55 -0.67
C LEU A 141 4.27 -0.47 0.48
N VAL A 142 5.10 -1.48 0.63
CA VAL A 142 6.08 -1.56 1.73
C VAL A 142 7.26 -0.62 1.47
N ASP A 143 7.71 -0.50 0.23
CA ASP A 143 8.93 0.24 -0.13
C ASP A 143 8.66 1.73 -0.38
N MET A 144 9.31 2.57 0.41
CA MET A 144 9.18 4.04 0.33
C MET A 144 9.61 4.61 -1.03
N ARG A 145 10.49 3.94 -1.76
CA ARG A 145 10.95 4.38 -3.10
C ARG A 145 9.81 4.47 -4.10
N MET A 146 8.76 3.66 -3.91
CA MET A 146 7.60 3.64 -4.79
C MET A 146 6.60 4.79 -4.53
N ASN A 147 6.66 5.44 -3.37
CA ASN A 147 5.74 6.53 -3.00
C ASN A 147 5.87 7.80 -3.88
N LYS A 148 6.96 7.94 -4.63
CA LYS A 148 7.14 9.04 -5.59
C LYS A 148 6.30 8.87 -6.86
N HIS A 149 5.80 7.67 -7.12
CA HIS A 149 5.04 7.33 -8.32
C HIS A 149 3.54 7.37 -8.07
N LEU A 150 2.78 7.78 -9.09
CA LEU A 150 1.32 7.73 -9.03
C LEU A 150 0.83 6.27 -8.96
N PRO A 151 -0.26 5.99 -8.24
CA PRO A 151 -0.83 4.63 -8.17
C PRO A 151 -1.14 4.01 -9.54
N SER A 152 -1.54 4.82 -10.50
CA SER A 152 -1.86 4.36 -11.86
C SER A 152 -0.63 3.87 -12.62
N ILE A 153 0.50 4.61 -12.58
CA ILE A 153 1.71 4.18 -13.28
C ILE A 153 2.38 3.00 -12.57
N THR A 154 2.28 2.93 -11.23
CA THR A 154 2.75 1.75 -10.48
C THR A 154 1.96 0.49 -10.88
N ALA A 155 0.64 0.59 -11.06
CA ALA A 155 -0.16 -0.51 -11.57
C ALA A 155 0.20 -0.90 -13.02
N ALA A 156 0.48 0.08 -13.88
CA ALA A 156 0.95 -0.17 -15.24
C ALA A 156 2.32 -0.88 -15.24
N ALA A 157 3.24 -0.46 -14.39
CA ALA A 157 4.56 -1.07 -14.23
C ALA A 157 4.47 -2.53 -13.74
N ALA A 158 3.56 -2.82 -12.80
CA ALA A 158 3.31 -4.19 -12.35
C ALA A 158 2.81 -5.09 -13.49
N VAL A 159 1.87 -4.58 -14.32
CA VAL A 159 1.39 -5.31 -15.51
C VAL A 159 2.52 -5.51 -16.52
N TYR A 160 3.35 -4.49 -16.75
CA TYR A 160 4.50 -4.56 -17.65
C TYR A 160 5.48 -5.67 -17.22
N LEU A 161 5.90 -5.69 -15.96
CA LEU A 161 6.80 -6.71 -15.42
C LEU A 161 6.20 -8.11 -15.48
N ALA A 162 4.93 -8.27 -15.11
CA ALA A 162 4.26 -9.55 -15.14
C ALA A 162 4.17 -10.10 -16.58
N ARG A 163 3.87 -9.26 -17.57
CA ARG A 163 3.86 -9.67 -18.99
C ARG A 163 5.24 -10.07 -19.49
N HIS A 164 6.28 -9.33 -19.09
CA HIS A 164 7.67 -9.68 -19.43
C HIS A 164 8.06 -11.06 -18.86
N SER A 165 7.64 -11.38 -17.65
CA SER A 165 7.97 -12.67 -17.01
C SER A 165 7.38 -13.88 -17.73
N ILE A 166 6.29 -13.70 -18.47
CA ILE A 166 5.63 -14.77 -19.27
C ILE A 166 5.96 -14.70 -20.76
N GLY A 167 6.96 -13.90 -21.16
CA GLY A 167 7.39 -13.77 -22.53
C GLY A 167 6.44 -12.99 -23.45
N GLN A 168 5.59 -12.13 -22.90
CA GLN A 168 4.69 -11.25 -23.64
C GLN A 168 5.08 -9.75 -23.44
N PRO A 169 6.26 -9.32 -23.89
CA PRO A 169 6.80 -8.01 -23.52
C PRO A 169 6.12 -6.84 -24.24
N GLU A 170 5.36 -7.05 -25.30
CA GLU A 170 4.82 -5.99 -26.12
C GLU A 170 3.86 -5.07 -25.34
N TRP A 171 4.16 -3.76 -25.32
CA TRP A 171 3.27 -2.72 -24.79
C TRP A 171 2.38 -2.20 -25.92
N HIS A 172 1.38 -3.01 -26.31
CA HIS A 172 0.55 -2.75 -27.48
C HIS A 172 -0.42 -1.57 -27.28
N SER A 173 -0.98 -1.08 -28.39
CA SER A 173 -1.82 0.13 -28.43
C SER A 173 -3.02 0.10 -27.48
N THR A 174 -3.60 -1.08 -27.21
CA THR A 174 -4.69 -1.22 -26.21
C THR A 174 -4.21 -0.86 -24.81
N LEU A 175 -3.00 -1.29 -24.41
CA LEU A 175 -2.43 -0.93 -23.11
C LEU A 175 -2.17 0.58 -23.04
N VAL A 176 -1.57 1.18 -24.06
CA VAL A 176 -1.38 2.64 -24.15
C VAL A 176 -2.73 3.36 -24.01
N HIS A 177 -3.77 2.87 -24.72
CA HIS A 177 -5.10 3.47 -24.66
C HIS A 177 -5.72 3.45 -23.27
N TYR A 178 -5.65 2.30 -22.57
CA TYR A 178 -6.30 2.14 -21.26
C TYR A 178 -5.50 2.72 -20.10
N THR A 179 -4.16 2.65 -20.15
CA THR A 179 -3.28 3.19 -19.11
C THR A 179 -3.02 4.68 -19.28
N LYS A 180 -3.03 5.18 -20.51
CA LYS A 180 -2.59 6.52 -20.92
C LYS A 180 -1.08 6.75 -20.79
N TYR A 181 -0.31 5.69 -20.62
CA TYR A 181 1.15 5.73 -20.52
C TYR A 181 1.80 5.09 -21.74
N THR A 182 2.87 5.70 -22.20
CA THR A 182 3.79 5.11 -23.18
C THR A 182 4.65 4.03 -22.53
N GLU A 183 5.23 3.16 -23.34
CA GLU A 183 6.15 2.13 -22.82
C GLU A 183 7.35 2.73 -22.09
N ALA A 184 7.91 3.84 -22.59
CA ALA A 184 9.05 4.52 -21.98
C ALA A 184 8.75 5.01 -20.56
N GLU A 185 7.57 5.62 -20.34
CA GLU A 185 7.14 6.08 -19.02
C GLU A 185 6.95 4.90 -18.05
N VAL A 186 6.37 3.81 -18.51
CA VAL A 186 6.14 2.61 -17.70
C VAL A 186 7.45 1.91 -17.37
N LEU A 187 8.39 1.86 -18.30
CA LEU A 187 9.68 1.19 -18.14
C LEU A 187 10.51 1.79 -16.98
N GLU A 188 10.50 3.12 -16.84
CA GLU A 188 11.21 3.81 -15.75
C GLU A 188 10.71 3.32 -14.39
N VAL A 189 9.40 3.29 -14.20
CA VAL A 189 8.79 2.83 -12.93
C VAL A 189 8.94 1.31 -12.75
N ALA A 190 8.89 0.55 -13.84
CA ALA A 190 9.11 -0.90 -13.80
C ALA A 190 10.53 -1.26 -13.36
N GLN A 191 11.54 -0.45 -13.71
CA GLN A 191 12.92 -0.64 -13.22
C GLN A 191 13.01 -0.43 -11.70
N ASP A 192 12.38 0.62 -11.17
CA ASP A 192 12.31 0.83 -9.72
C ASP A 192 11.62 -0.34 -9.01
N LEU A 193 10.48 -0.79 -9.53
CA LEU A 193 9.72 -1.90 -8.97
C LEU A 193 10.48 -3.24 -9.06
N LEU A 194 11.21 -3.46 -10.14
CA LEU A 194 12.09 -4.63 -10.28
C LEU A 194 13.23 -4.62 -9.26
N GLN A 195 13.77 -3.44 -8.94
CA GLN A 195 14.78 -3.31 -7.89
C GLN A 195 14.19 -3.64 -6.52
N VAL A 196 12.98 -3.17 -6.22
CA VAL A 196 12.25 -3.53 -4.98
C VAL A 196 12.07 -5.06 -4.88
N LEU A 197 11.67 -5.72 -5.96
CA LEU A 197 11.53 -7.18 -6.01
C LEU A 197 12.85 -7.91 -5.73
N ARG A 198 13.96 -7.44 -6.32
CA ARG A 198 15.30 -8.04 -6.08
C ARG A 198 15.76 -7.86 -4.64
N ASP A 199 15.53 -6.69 -4.07
CA ASP A 199 15.90 -6.38 -2.69
C ASP A 199 15.06 -7.24 -1.71
N ALA A 200 13.78 -7.44 -1.98
CA ALA A 200 12.91 -8.31 -1.18
C ALA A 200 13.37 -9.78 -1.21
N GLN A 201 13.82 -10.28 -2.36
CA GLN A 201 14.36 -11.65 -2.46
C GLN A 201 15.70 -11.83 -1.73
N SER A 202 16.51 -10.78 -1.64
CA SER A 202 17.81 -10.80 -0.96
C SER A 202 17.70 -10.58 0.54
N SER A 203 16.62 -9.97 1.01
CA SER A 203 16.35 -9.76 2.43
C SER A 203 15.51 -10.92 2.98
N ASN A 204 15.97 -11.54 4.09
CA ASN A 204 15.21 -12.58 4.81
C ASN A 204 13.94 -12.04 5.52
N HIS A 205 13.21 -11.12 4.90
CA HIS A 205 11.98 -10.58 5.46
C HIS A 205 10.80 -11.48 5.08
N GLN A 206 10.14 -12.05 6.09
CA GLN A 206 9.19 -13.17 5.98
C GLN A 206 7.71 -12.75 5.84
N ALA A 207 7.38 -11.46 5.78
CA ALA A 207 5.98 -11.02 5.87
C ALA A 207 5.30 -10.74 4.52
N VAL A 208 6.01 -10.79 3.38
CA VAL A 208 5.42 -10.60 2.03
C VAL A 208 5.56 -11.84 1.18
#